data_dd8a86488b6e1aa9af14504b491b36d7
#
_entry.id   dd8a86488b6e1aa9af14504b491b36d7
#
_cell.length_a   1.000
_cell.length_b   1.000
_cell.length_c   1.000
_cell.angle_alpha   90.00
_cell.angle_beta   90.00
_cell.angle_gamma   90.00
#
_symmetry.space_group_name_H-M   'P 1'
#
loop_
_entity.id
_entity.type
_entity.pdbx_description
1 polymer ?
#
loop_
_entity_poly.entity_id
_entity_poly.type
_entity_poly.pdbx_seq_one_letter_code
_entity_poly.pdbx_strand_id
1 'polypeptide(L)'
;MDVFKRYFYSFLVASVILFVIAYYAEEYYEGQMPHNLTRETSDELVVKIPSGQGYETCLSLQKNKILEYDFEAEKELEFNLHYHLKGETIYEVSPNMMKSFQNRFSPKQDTGYYCLMWGNPAENPISLNLRFQVLNP
;
A
#
# COMPACT_ATOMS: atom_id res chain seq x y z
N MET A 1 5.95 47.41 -23.67
CA MET A 1 5.10 46.62 -22.72
C MET A 1 5.66 46.86 -21.33
N ASP A 2 4.83 47.38 -20.42
CA ASP A 2 5.27 47.76 -19.07
C ASP A 2 5.90 46.57 -18.33
N VAL A 3 6.98 46.84 -17.62
CA VAL A 3 7.72 45.86 -16.80
C VAL A 3 6.74 45.12 -15.86
N PHE A 4 5.77 45.82 -15.31
CA PHE A 4 4.70 45.28 -14.46
C PHE A 4 3.86 44.22 -15.18
N LYS A 5 3.45 44.42 -16.43
CA LYS A 5 2.70 43.44 -17.21
C LYS A 5 3.51 42.18 -17.46
N ARG A 6 4.79 42.29 -17.69
CA ARG A 6 5.71 41.16 -17.93
C ARG A 6 5.84 40.27 -16.68
N TYR A 7 5.98 40.86 -15.49
CA TYR A 7 6.02 40.11 -14.24
C TYR A 7 4.66 39.50 -13.91
N PHE A 8 3.55 40.20 -14.18
CA PHE A 8 2.21 39.70 -13.97
C PHE A 8 1.92 38.46 -14.82
N TYR A 9 2.28 38.49 -16.13
CA TYR A 9 2.11 37.33 -17.00
C TYR A 9 3.03 36.16 -16.58
N SER A 10 4.25 36.40 -16.17
CA SER A 10 5.13 35.35 -15.67
C SER A 10 4.60 34.69 -14.40
N PHE A 11 4.06 35.48 -13.48
CA PHE A 11 3.43 34.98 -12.27
C PHE A 11 2.16 34.13 -12.58
N LEU A 12 1.34 34.60 -13.51
CA LEU A 12 0.14 33.88 -13.93
C LEU A 12 0.46 32.53 -14.57
N VAL A 13 1.45 32.50 -15.45
CA VAL A 13 1.91 31.27 -16.09
C VAL A 13 2.51 30.30 -15.05
N ALA A 14 3.33 30.77 -14.13
CA ALA A 14 3.90 29.95 -13.06
C ALA A 14 2.81 29.36 -12.15
N SER A 15 1.78 30.15 -11.81
CA SER A 15 0.65 29.68 -11.01
C SER A 15 -0.17 28.60 -11.72
N VAL A 16 -0.40 28.73 -13.01
CA VAL A 16 -1.10 27.71 -13.82
C VAL A 16 -0.28 26.43 -13.88
N ILE A 17 1.03 26.51 -14.08
CA ILE A 17 1.92 25.34 -14.12
C ILE A 17 1.89 24.61 -12.76
N LEU A 18 1.99 25.34 -11.65
CA LEU A 18 1.92 24.75 -10.31
C LEU A 18 0.58 24.08 -10.05
N PHE A 19 -0.53 24.68 -10.52
CA PHE A 19 -1.87 24.10 -10.38
C PHE A 19 -2.00 22.79 -11.18
N VAL A 20 -1.46 22.78 -12.41
CA VAL A 20 -1.45 21.58 -13.26
C VAL A 20 -0.60 20.47 -12.64
N ILE A 21 0.59 20.82 -12.11
CA ILE A 21 1.46 19.85 -11.43
C ILE A 21 0.77 19.28 -10.18
N ALA A 22 0.13 20.13 -9.38
CA ALA A 22 -0.62 19.68 -8.19
C ALA A 22 -1.78 18.76 -8.57
N TYR A 23 -2.55 19.10 -9.60
CA TYR A 23 -3.67 18.28 -10.08
C TYR A 23 -3.21 16.89 -10.55
N TYR A 24 -2.15 16.82 -11.38
CA TYR A 24 -1.61 15.53 -11.81
C TYR A 24 -0.89 14.77 -10.70
N ALA A 25 -0.32 15.47 -9.72
CA ALA A 25 0.26 14.82 -8.55
C ALA A 25 -0.82 14.14 -7.69
N GLU A 26 -1.95 14.81 -7.45
CA GLU A 26 -3.09 14.18 -6.75
C GLU A 26 -3.58 12.93 -7.49
N GLU A 27 -3.80 13.01 -8.80
CA GLU A 27 -4.24 11.87 -9.61
C GLU A 27 -3.20 10.73 -9.62
N TYR A 28 -1.91 11.07 -9.65
CA TYR A 28 -0.83 10.09 -9.56
C TYR A 28 -0.76 9.43 -8.17
N TYR A 29 -0.92 10.20 -7.09
CA TYR A 29 -0.90 9.68 -5.72
C TYR A 29 -2.17 8.90 -5.38
N GLU A 30 -3.34 9.29 -5.86
CA GLU A 30 -4.58 8.53 -5.70
C GLU A 30 -4.51 7.17 -6.42
N GLY A 31 -3.88 7.11 -7.58
CA GLY A 31 -3.65 5.84 -8.30
C GLY A 31 -2.65 4.89 -7.64
N GLN A 32 -1.83 5.39 -6.69
CA GLN A 32 -0.87 4.60 -5.92
C GLN A 32 -1.32 4.34 -4.47
N MET A 33 -2.39 4.98 -4.02
CA MET A 33 -2.95 4.65 -2.71
C MET A 33 -3.55 3.25 -2.76
N PRO A 34 -3.15 2.36 -1.85
CA PRO A 34 -3.77 1.05 -1.76
C PRO A 34 -5.28 1.26 -1.57
N HIS A 35 -6.06 0.61 -2.40
CA HIS A 35 -7.52 0.65 -2.28
C HIS A 35 -7.90 0.33 -0.84
N ASN A 36 -8.49 1.31 -0.14
CA ASN A 36 -9.02 1.13 1.20
C ASN A 36 -10.13 0.09 1.15
N LEU A 37 -9.78 -1.16 1.39
CA LEU A 37 -10.75 -2.22 1.63
C LEU A 37 -11.36 -2.01 3.01
N THR A 38 -12.23 -1.00 3.14
CA THR A 38 -13.13 -0.85 4.28
C THR A 38 -14.32 -1.79 4.11
N ARG A 39 -14.07 -3.09 4.10
CA ARG A 39 -15.16 -4.06 4.08
C ARG A 39 -14.84 -5.23 4.99
N GLU A 40 -15.78 -5.56 5.87
CA GLU A 40 -15.87 -6.84 6.56
C GLU A 40 -16.16 -7.93 5.52
N THR A 41 -15.16 -8.35 4.76
CA THR A 41 -15.33 -9.36 3.71
C THR A 41 -14.06 -10.18 3.58
N SER A 42 -14.24 -11.45 3.35
CA SER A 42 -13.18 -12.32 2.88
C SER A 42 -12.91 -11.99 1.41
N ASP A 43 -11.70 -11.59 1.08
CA ASP A 43 -11.27 -11.42 -0.30
C ASP A 43 -10.25 -12.50 -0.66
N GLU A 44 -10.42 -13.06 -1.86
CA GLU A 44 -9.44 -13.91 -2.51
C GLU A 44 -8.92 -13.16 -3.73
N LEU A 45 -7.60 -12.91 -3.75
CA LEU A 45 -6.94 -12.14 -4.77
C LEU A 45 -5.84 -12.97 -5.44
N VAL A 46 -5.80 -12.91 -6.75
CA VAL A 46 -4.67 -13.41 -7.54
C VAL A 46 -3.92 -12.23 -8.12
N VAL A 47 -2.69 -12.05 -7.67
CA VAL A 47 -1.83 -10.93 -8.05
C VAL A 47 -0.60 -11.43 -8.76
N LYS A 48 -0.22 -10.80 -9.87
CA LYS A 48 1.06 -11.06 -10.55
C LYS A 48 2.03 -9.93 -10.23
N ILE A 49 3.07 -10.23 -9.46
CA ILE A 49 4.08 -9.25 -9.02
C ILE A 49 5.23 -9.26 -10.02
N PRO A 50 5.49 -8.17 -10.75
CA PRO A 50 6.61 -8.08 -11.69
C PRO A 50 7.97 -8.22 -10.98
N SER A 51 9.00 -8.58 -11.76
CA SER A 51 10.39 -8.63 -11.29
C SER A 51 10.82 -7.30 -10.65
N GLY A 52 11.45 -7.36 -9.48
CA GLY A 52 11.97 -6.21 -8.75
C GLY A 52 10.90 -5.27 -8.18
N GLN A 53 9.61 -5.65 -8.23
CA GLN A 53 8.51 -4.85 -7.70
C GLN A 53 7.87 -5.50 -6.47
N GLY A 54 7.05 -4.73 -5.77
CA GLY A 54 6.25 -5.17 -4.64
C GLY A 54 4.77 -5.05 -4.90
N TYR A 55 4.00 -5.77 -4.10
CA TYR A 55 2.56 -5.62 -3.94
C TYR A 55 2.24 -5.39 -2.47
N GLU A 56 1.41 -4.41 -2.19
CA GLU A 56 1.01 -4.08 -0.83
C GLU A 56 -0.50 -3.90 -0.77
N THR A 57 -1.10 -4.39 0.30
CA THR A 57 -2.49 -4.11 0.66
C THR A 57 -2.58 -3.71 2.12
N CYS A 58 -3.23 -2.58 2.39
CA CYS A 58 -3.35 -2.05 3.74
C CYS A 58 -4.81 -2.06 4.19
N LEU A 59 -5.02 -2.45 5.44
CA LEU A 59 -6.32 -2.59 6.07
C LEU A 59 -6.40 -1.68 7.30
N SER A 60 -7.51 -0.97 7.45
CA SER A 60 -7.81 -0.27 8.70
C SER A 60 -8.35 -1.29 9.71
N LEU A 61 -7.55 -1.60 10.73
CA LEU A 61 -7.91 -2.57 11.76
C LEU A 61 -8.04 -1.88 13.12
N GLN A 62 -9.13 -2.19 13.82
CA GLN A 62 -9.34 -1.80 15.21
C GLN A 62 -8.81 -2.88 16.14
N LYS A 63 -8.45 -2.50 17.38
CA LYS A 63 -7.89 -3.40 18.40
C LYS A 63 -8.76 -4.63 18.72
N ASN A 64 -10.08 -4.52 18.53
CA ASN A 64 -11.03 -5.60 18.76
C ASN A 64 -11.30 -6.45 17.51
N LYS A 65 -10.56 -6.27 16.42
CA LYS A 65 -10.69 -7.08 15.21
C LYS A 65 -9.56 -8.09 15.11
N ILE A 66 -9.81 -9.13 14.34
CA ILE A 66 -8.83 -10.16 14.04
C ILE A 66 -8.68 -10.23 12.53
N LEU A 67 -7.45 -10.06 12.04
CA LEU A 67 -7.10 -10.33 10.65
C LEU A 67 -6.62 -11.79 10.55
N GLU A 68 -7.36 -12.59 9.82
CA GLU A 68 -6.87 -13.88 9.32
C GLU A 68 -6.43 -13.71 7.88
N TYR A 69 -5.27 -14.22 7.57
CA TYR A 69 -4.75 -14.18 6.20
C TYR A 69 -3.90 -15.41 5.92
N ASP A 70 -3.95 -15.84 4.69
CA ASP A 70 -3.07 -16.86 4.13
C ASP A 70 -2.69 -16.50 2.69
N PHE A 71 -1.51 -16.88 2.30
CA PHE A 71 -1.07 -16.74 0.92
C PHE A 71 -0.23 -17.92 0.45
N GLU A 72 -0.25 -18.12 -0.85
CA GLU A 72 0.62 -19.04 -1.56
C GLU A 72 1.14 -18.38 -2.84
N ALA A 73 2.45 -18.45 -3.07
CA ALA A 73 3.11 -17.92 -4.26
C ALA A 73 3.78 -19.06 -5.06
N GLU A 74 3.99 -18.84 -6.35
CA GLU A 74 4.70 -19.80 -7.22
C GLU A 74 6.16 -19.99 -6.77
N LYS A 75 6.80 -18.94 -6.25
CA LYS A 75 8.14 -18.92 -5.69
C LYS A 75 8.17 -18.08 -4.41
N GLU A 76 9.30 -18.12 -3.70
CA GLU A 76 9.47 -17.29 -2.51
C GLU A 76 9.40 -15.79 -2.87
N LEU A 77 8.63 -15.06 -2.06
CA LEU A 77 8.52 -13.61 -2.04
C LEU A 77 9.00 -13.09 -0.69
N GLU A 78 9.56 -11.90 -0.64
CA GLU A 78 9.83 -11.23 0.62
C GLU A 78 8.50 -10.73 1.20
N PHE A 79 8.05 -11.32 2.29
CA PHE A 79 6.79 -10.97 2.96
C PHE A 79 7.04 -10.26 4.28
N ASN A 80 6.21 -9.27 4.58
CA ASN A 80 6.11 -8.68 5.91
C ASN A 80 4.69 -8.18 6.22
N LEU A 81 4.39 -8.03 7.51
CA LEU A 81 3.23 -7.32 8.03
C LEU A 81 3.73 -6.14 8.87
N HIS A 82 3.34 -4.93 8.50
CA HIS A 82 3.81 -3.74 9.18
C HIS A 82 2.71 -2.68 9.32
N TYR A 83 2.99 -1.65 10.14
CA TYR A 83 2.22 -0.42 10.23
C TYR A 83 3.16 0.77 10.42
N HIS A 84 2.64 1.98 10.19
CA HIS A 84 3.40 3.21 10.39
C HIS A 84 2.97 3.94 11.65
N LEU A 85 3.91 4.30 12.49
CA LEU A 85 3.69 5.07 13.71
C LEU A 85 4.71 6.20 13.82
N LYS A 86 4.23 7.45 13.84
CA LYS A 86 5.08 8.66 13.96
C LYS A 86 6.23 8.73 12.94
N GLY A 87 5.98 8.25 11.72
CA GLY A 87 6.96 8.24 10.64
C GLY A 87 7.92 7.04 10.65
N GLU A 88 7.78 6.12 11.60
CA GLU A 88 8.54 4.87 11.66
C GLU A 88 7.71 3.70 11.16
N THR A 89 8.37 2.75 10.51
CA THR A 89 7.76 1.47 10.11
C THR A 89 7.97 0.45 11.23
N ILE A 90 6.87 -0.08 11.75
CA ILE A 90 6.88 -1.10 12.81
C ILE A 90 6.43 -2.43 12.22
N TYR A 91 7.25 -3.45 12.34
CA TYR A 91 6.96 -4.79 11.82
C TYR A 91 6.32 -5.66 12.90
N GLU A 92 5.15 -6.21 12.60
CA GLU A 92 4.53 -7.31 13.36
C GLU A 92 5.01 -8.66 12.86
N VAL A 93 5.26 -8.77 11.56
CA VAL A 93 6.01 -9.86 10.93
C VAL A 93 7.18 -9.25 10.17
N SER A 94 8.39 -9.52 10.62
CA SER A 94 9.60 -9.00 9.99
C SER A 94 9.78 -9.54 8.57
N PRO A 95 10.38 -8.75 7.65
CA PRO A 95 10.65 -9.19 6.29
C PRO A 95 11.38 -10.54 6.25
N ASN A 96 10.82 -11.49 5.51
CA ASN A 96 11.41 -12.81 5.32
C ASN A 96 10.96 -13.42 3.99
N MET A 97 11.81 -14.27 3.40
CA MET A 97 11.49 -15.00 2.18
C MET A 97 10.53 -16.15 2.50
N MET A 98 9.36 -16.13 1.89
CA MET A 98 8.30 -17.11 2.12
C MET A 98 7.59 -17.46 0.82
N LYS A 99 7.33 -18.73 0.62
CA LYS A 99 6.49 -19.22 -0.48
C LYS A 99 5.01 -19.28 -0.10
N SER A 100 4.74 -19.56 1.17
CA SER A 100 3.38 -19.59 1.73
C SER A 100 3.45 -19.24 3.21
N PHE A 101 2.40 -18.63 3.71
CA PHE A 101 2.25 -18.33 5.13
C PHE A 101 0.78 -18.18 5.49
N GLN A 102 0.44 -18.62 6.69
CA GLN A 102 -0.88 -18.45 7.28
C GLN A 102 -0.72 -17.89 8.68
N ASN A 103 -1.49 -16.86 9.01
CA ASN A 103 -1.43 -16.27 10.34
C ASN A 103 -2.78 -15.67 10.75
N ARG A 104 -2.91 -15.48 12.06
CA ARG A 104 -4.02 -14.77 12.72
C ARG A 104 -3.44 -13.65 13.56
N PHE A 105 -3.78 -12.42 13.23
CA PHE A 105 -3.23 -11.23 13.84
C PHE A 105 -4.31 -10.39 14.50
N SER A 106 -4.03 -9.90 15.72
CA SER A 106 -4.89 -8.95 16.44
C SER A 106 -4.09 -7.69 16.72
N PRO A 107 -4.58 -6.51 16.26
CA PRO A 107 -3.91 -5.24 16.52
C PRO A 107 -3.79 -4.94 18.00
N LYS A 108 -2.64 -4.44 18.43
CA LYS A 108 -2.41 -3.99 19.82
C LYS A 108 -2.88 -2.57 20.07
N GLN A 109 -3.09 -1.80 19.00
CA GLN A 109 -3.46 -0.38 19.04
C GLN A 109 -4.72 -0.12 18.23
N ASP A 110 -5.51 0.88 18.65
CA ASP A 110 -6.77 1.25 17.98
C ASP A 110 -6.60 2.04 16.70
N THR A 111 -5.38 2.33 16.31
CA THR A 111 -5.13 3.27 15.22
C THR A 111 -4.15 2.71 14.24
N GLY A 112 -4.55 2.62 13.00
CA GLY A 112 -3.61 2.50 11.92
C GLY A 112 -4.05 1.57 10.81
N TYR A 113 -3.37 1.77 9.72
CA TYR A 113 -3.40 0.86 8.60
C TYR A 113 -2.29 -0.16 8.82
N TYR A 114 -2.67 -1.43 8.82
CA TYR A 114 -1.75 -2.56 8.82
C TYR A 114 -1.61 -3.06 7.40
N CYS A 115 -0.38 -3.15 6.94
CA CYS A 115 -0.06 -3.44 5.56
C CYS A 115 0.58 -4.83 5.43
N LEU A 116 -0.01 -5.66 4.59
CA LEU A 116 0.59 -6.90 4.10
C LEU A 116 1.37 -6.57 2.84
N MET A 117 2.66 -6.84 2.82
CA MET A 117 3.54 -6.48 1.72
C MET A 117 4.32 -7.69 1.22
N TRP A 118 4.40 -7.83 -0.10
CA TRP A 118 5.19 -8.85 -0.79
C TRP A 118 6.13 -8.18 -1.78
N GLY A 119 7.41 -8.50 -1.71
CA GLY A 119 8.44 -8.08 -2.66
C GLY A 119 8.88 -9.25 -3.54
N ASN A 120 9.02 -9.02 -4.84
CA ASN A 120 9.54 -10.00 -5.77
C ASN A 120 11.00 -9.70 -6.13
N PRO A 121 12.00 -10.35 -5.51
CA PRO A 121 13.41 -10.16 -5.85
C PRO A 121 13.87 -10.98 -7.07
N ALA A 122 13.01 -11.85 -7.61
CA ALA A 122 13.37 -12.71 -8.74
C ALA A 122 13.38 -11.95 -10.07
N GLU A 123 14.02 -12.51 -11.08
CA GLU A 123 14.10 -11.94 -12.43
C GLU A 123 12.80 -12.07 -13.23
N ASN A 124 11.88 -12.95 -12.81
CA ASN A 124 10.61 -13.20 -13.49
C ASN A 124 9.42 -12.79 -12.61
N PRO A 125 8.29 -12.44 -13.22
CA PRO A 125 7.06 -12.20 -12.48
C PRO A 125 6.64 -13.45 -11.69
N ILE A 126 6.09 -13.25 -10.48
CA ILE A 126 5.60 -14.32 -9.59
C ILE A 126 4.12 -14.12 -9.34
N SER A 127 3.32 -15.17 -9.47
CA SER A 127 1.91 -15.16 -9.10
C SER A 127 1.78 -15.43 -7.59
N LEU A 128 0.92 -14.63 -6.96
CA LEU A 128 0.55 -14.67 -5.55
C LEU A 128 -0.96 -14.91 -5.45
N ASN A 129 -1.37 -15.94 -4.73
CA ASN A 129 -2.73 -16.14 -4.27
C ASN A 129 -2.82 -15.67 -2.83
N LEU A 130 -3.65 -14.69 -2.55
CA LEU A 130 -3.85 -14.12 -1.23
C LEU A 130 -5.32 -14.27 -0.82
N ARG A 131 -5.55 -14.74 0.39
CA ARG A 131 -6.86 -14.70 1.05
C ARG A 131 -6.72 -13.99 2.39
N PHE A 132 -7.68 -13.16 2.71
CA PHE A 132 -7.75 -12.53 4.03
C PHE A 132 -9.20 -12.25 4.42
N GLN A 133 -9.42 -12.19 5.72
CA GLN A 133 -10.71 -11.80 6.29
C GLN A 133 -10.51 -11.07 7.61
N VAL A 134 -11.40 -10.13 7.88
CA VAL A 134 -11.46 -9.43 9.16
C VAL A 134 -12.63 -9.98 9.96
N LEU A 135 -12.35 -10.51 11.15
CA LEU A 135 -13.30 -11.12 12.05
C LEU A 135 -13.59 -10.23 13.25
N ASN A 136 -14.82 -10.33 13.73
CA ASN A 136 -15.17 -9.89 15.08
C ASN A 136 -14.77 -11.00 16.07
N PRO A 137 -14.16 -10.67 17.22
CA PRO A 137 -13.90 -11.66 18.27
C PRO A 137 -15.20 -12.17 18.90
#